data_689512812bf2ce62bbeb7de2f263d068
#
_entry.id   689512812bf2ce62bbeb7de2f263d068
#
_cell.length_a   1.000
_cell.length_b   1.000
_cell.length_c   1.000
_cell.angle_alpha   90.00
_cell.angle_beta   90.00
_cell.angle_gamma   90.00
#
_symmetry.space_group_name_H-M   'P 1'
#
loop_
_entity.id
_entity.type
_entity.pdbx_description
1 polymer ?
#
loop_
_entity_poly.entity_id
_entity_poly.type
_entity_poly.pdbx_seq_one_letter_code
_entity_poly.pdbx_strand_id
1 'polypeptide(L)'
;EHVYLQPWNFGTEPEMISFGDNVHVASNVNFVNHDITCFMFSYMDRKHKYKARVGEIKIGNNVFIGAGSRILYDVTIGDNVIIGAGSLVNKSIPCGTVAAGVPCRVIGKFEDYQKKLQIE
;
A
#
# COMPACT_ATOMS: atom_id res chain seq x y z
N GLU A 1 -11.84 12.53 4.58
CA GLU A 1 -13.19 12.54 4.04
C GLU A 1 -13.29 11.60 2.88
N HIS A 2 -14.30 11.31 2.25
CA HIS A 2 -14.44 10.46 1.07
C HIS A 2 -13.46 9.29 1.04
N VAL A 3 -13.39 8.55 2.15
CA VAL A 3 -12.61 7.33 2.21
C VAL A 3 -13.57 6.15 2.16
N TYR A 4 -13.42 5.31 1.12
CA TYR A 4 -14.29 4.17 0.90
C TYR A 4 -13.47 2.90 1.07
N LEU A 5 -13.88 2.09 2.02
CA LEU A 5 -13.10 0.97 2.47
C LEU A 5 -13.96 -0.29 2.43
N GLN A 6 -13.42 -1.35 1.83
CA GLN A 6 -14.02 -2.69 1.84
C GLN A 6 -13.40 -3.49 2.98
N PRO A 7 -13.91 -4.67 3.32
CA PRO A 7 -13.27 -5.48 4.34
C PRO A 7 -11.81 -5.79 3.98
N TRP A 8 -10.91 -5.48 4.91
CA TRP A 8 -9.47 -5.66 4.73
C TRP A 8 -8.81 -5.83 6.08
N ASN A 9 -7.49 -6.01 6.05
CA ASN A 9 -6.68 -6.14 7.25
C ASN A 9 -5.71 -4.96 7.36
N PHE A 10 -5.87 -4.15 8.41
CA PHE A 10 -4.98 -3.03 8.70
C PHE A 10 -3.64 -3.44 9.32
N GLY A 11 -3.45 -4.72 9.61
CA GLY A 11 -2.28 -5.16 10.36
C GLY A 11 -2.45 -4.93 11.86
N THR A 12 -1.35 -4.98 12.58
CA THR A 12 -1.38 -4.87 14.04
C THR A 12 -1.23 -3.44 14.55
N GLU A 13 -0.75 -2.53 13.70
CA GLU A 13 -0.58 -1.12 14.07
C GLU A 13 -1.38 -0.22 13.12
N PRO A 14 -2.72 -0.24 13.19
CA PRO A 14 -3.54 0.57 12.28
C PRO A 14 -3.34 2.08 12.43
N GLU A 15 -2.90 2.53 13.59
CA GLU A 15 -2.58 3.93 13.83
C GLU A 15 -1.38 4.43 13.03
N MET A 16 -0.60 3.53 12.45
CA MET A 16 0.53 3.88 11.60
C MET A 16 0.15 4.01 10.12
N ILE A 17 -1.13 3.91 9.80
CA ILE A 17 -1.63 4.06 8.44
C ILE A 17 -2.40 5.37 8.37
N SER A 18 -2.00 6.24 7.44
CA SER A 18 -2.71 7.49 7.22
C SER A 18 -3.28 7.56 5.81
N PHE A 19 -4.46 8.14 5.70
CA PHE A 19 -5.18 8.31 4.44
C PHE A 19 -5.44 9.78 4.19
N GLY A 20 -5.22 10.21 2.96
CA GLY A 20 -5.67 11.51 2.52
C GLY A 20 -7.17 11.51 2.21
N ASP A 21 -7.60 12.43 1.36
CA ASP A 21 -8.99 12.56 0.94
C ASP A 21 -9.25 11.74 -0.33
N ASN A 22 -10.47 11.25 -0.47
CA ASN A 22 -10.92 10.54 -1.65
C ASN A 22 -10.05 9.31 -1.93
N VAL A 23 -9.98 8.43 -0.94
CA VAL A 23 -9.23 7.18 -1.04
C VAL A 23 -10.22 6.02 -1.10
N HIS A 24 -10.08 5.18 -2.08
CA HIS A 24 -10.93 4.01 -2.29
C HIS A 24 -10.09 2.76 -2.23
N VAL A 25 -10.41 1.88 -1.30
CA VAL A 25 -9.69 0.62 -1.09
C VAL A 25 -10.64 -0.53 -1.35
N ALA A 26 -10.31 -1.35 -2.32
CA ALA A 26 -11.15 -2.47 -2.72
C ALA A 26 -11.01 -3.65 -1.74
N SER A 27 -11.72 -4.74 -2.03
CA SER A 27 -11.78 -5.90 -1.15
C SER A 27 -10.44 -6.59 -1.00
N ASN A 28 -10.20 -7.17 0.18
CA ASN A 28 -9.05 -8.02 0.47
C ASN A 28 -7.71 -7.32 0.30
N VAL A 29 -7.66 -6.01 0.53
CA VAL A 29 -6.40 -5.28 0.60
C VAL A 29 -5.83 -5.43 2.00
N ASN A 30 -4.55 -5.74 2.08
CA ASN A 30 -3.85 -5.92 3.35
C ASN A 30 -2.79 -4.85 3.51
N PHE A 31 -2.74 -4.25 4.70
CA PHE A 31 -1.71 -3.31 5.08
C PHE A 31 -0.79 -4.02 6.07
N VAL A 32 0.48 -4.16 5.70
CA VAL A 32 1.47 -4.90 6.47
C VAL A 32 2.52 -3.92 6.95
N ASN A 33 2.40 -3.47 8.17
CA ASN A 33 3.25 -2.40 8.69
C ASN A 33 4.39 -2.87 9.59
N HIS A 34 4.62 -4.16 9.68
CA HIS A 34 5.81 -4.65 10.37
C HIS A 34 6.25 -6.01 9.86
N ASP A 35 7.50 -6.35 10.15
CA ASP A 35 8.13 -7.61 9.80
C ASP A 35 8.74 -8.20 11.06
N ILE A 36 8.35 -9.42 11.40
CA ILE A 36 8.80 -10.10 12.61
C ILE A 36 9.73 -11.27 12.33
N THR A 37 10.44 -11.26 11.22
CA THR A 37 11.46 -12.28 10.94
C THR A 37 12.50 -12.34 12.06
N CYS A 38 12.63 -11.27 12.83
CA CYS A 38 13.50 -11.22 13.99
C CYS A 38 13.25 -12.37 14.97
N PHE A 39 12.02 -12.84 15.09
CA PHE A 39 11.71 -13.94 15.99
C PHE A 39 12.38 -15.24 15.50
N MET A 40 12.33 -15.46 14.19
CA MET A 40 13.00 -16.64 13.61
C MET A 40 14.51 -16.56 13.86
N PHE A 41 15.12 -15.42 13.57
CA PHE A 41 16.55 -15.23 13.79
C PHE A 41 16.94 -15.40 15.25
N SER A 42 16.10 -14.95 16.15
CA SER A 42 16.35 -15.08 17.60
C SER A 42 16.37 -16.53 18.04
N TYR A 43 15.57 -17.39 17.44
CA TYR A 43 15.58 -18.81 17.74
C TYR A 43 16.76 -19.54 17.11
N MET A 44 17.28 -19.02 16.01
CA MET A 44 18.46 -19.59 15.34
C MET A 44 19.75 -19.22 16.05
N ASP A 45 19.82 -17.99 16.56
CA ASP A 45 21.04 -17.41 17.13
C ASP A 45 20.71 -16.69 18.43
N ARG A 46 21.06 -17.32 19.53
CA ARG A 46 20.81 -16.77 20.87
C ARG A 46 21.84 -15.74 21.31
N LYS A 47 22.92 -15.58 20.55
CA LYS A 47 24.00 -14.66 20.92
C LYS A 47 23.71 -13.23 20.51
N HIS A 48 22.94 -13.02 19.47
CA HIS A 48 22.63 -11.70 18.94
C HIS A 48 21.16 -11.34 19.19
N LYS A 49 20.90 -10.04 19.25
CA LYS A 49 19.55 -9.55 19.31
C LYS A 49 19.13 -9.07 17.93
N TYR A 50 17.89 -9.32 17.59
CA TYR A 50 17.33 -8.96 16.30
C TYR A 50 16.11 -8.09 16.52
N LYS A 51 15.97 -7.04 15.72
CA LYS A 51 14.86 -6.10 15.85
C LYS A 51 13.79 -6.36 14.82
N ALA A 52 12.54 -6.13 15.20
CA ALA A 52 11.44 -6.11 14.25
C ALA A 52 11.55 -4.87 13.36
N ARG A 53 11.06 -4.97 12.14
CA ARG A 53 10.94 -3.83 11.26
C ARG A 53 9.50 -3.34 11.32
N VAL A 54 9.34 -2.05 11.57
CA VAL A 54 8.03 -1.40 11.68
C VAL A 54 8.12 -0.10 10.91
N GLY A 55 7.10 0.21 10.15
CA GLY A 55 7.11 1.45 9.39
C GLY A 55 5.71 1.94 9.08
N GLU A 56 5.61 3.25 8.86
CA GLU A 56 4.36 3.89 8.50
C GLU A 56 3.98 3.60 7.07
N ILE A 57 2.68 3.66 6.81
CA ILE A 57 2.12 3.63 5.46
C ILE A 57 1.33 4.92 5.30
N LYS A 58 1.67 5.68 4.27
CA LYS A 58 1.01 6.96 4.00
C LYS A 58 0.36 6.91 2.63
N ILE A 59 -0.94 7.20 2.60
CA ILE A 59 -1.72 7.21 1.36
C ILE A 59 -2.16 8.64 1.12
N GLY A 60 -1.86 9.16 -0.06
CA GLY A 60 -2.21 10.52 -0.44
C GLY A 60 -3.67 10.70 -0.80
N ASN A 61 -3.95 11.74 -1.58
CA ASN A 61 -5.31 12.08 -2.01
C ASN A 61 -5.61 11.49 -3.39
N ASN A 62 -6.87 11.15 -3.63
CA ASN A 62 -7.32 10.61 -4.91
C ASN A 62 -6.55 9.33 -5.26
N VAL A 63 -6.67 8.33 -4.41
CA VAL A 63 -5.96 7.06 -4.57
C VAL A 63 -6.97 5.92 -4.64
N PHE A 64 -6.77 5.03 -5.60
CA PHE A 64 -7.51 3.78 -5.69
C PHE A 64 -6.56 2.62 -5.51
N ILE A 65 -6.90 1.70 -4.62
CA ILE A 65 -6.11 0.49 -4.39
C ILE A 65 -6.96 -0.72 -4.76
N GLY A 66 -6.52 -1.44 -5.78
CA GLY A 66 -7.24 -2.58 -6.33
C GLY A 66 -7.28 -3.78 -5.40
N ALA A 67 -8.30 -4.62 -5.60
CA ALA A 67 -8.58 -5.77 -4.75
C ALA A 67 -7.38 -6.71 -4.63
N GLY A 68 -7.17 -7.25 -3.44
CA GLY A 68 -6.14 -8.25 -3.19
C GLY A 68 -4.72 -7.71 -3.13
N SER A 69 -4.55 -6.39 -3.17
CA SER A 69 -3.23 -5.78 -3.06
C SER A 69 -2.70 -5.84 -1.64
N ARG A 70 -1.38 -5.79 -1.51
CA ARG A 70 -0.69 -5.70 -0.23
C ARG A 70 0.23 -4.50 -0.23
N ILE A 71 0.10 -3.70 0.81
CA ILE A 71 0.89 -2.48 0.98
C ILE A 71 1.80 -2.71 2.17
N LEU A 72 3.10 -2.61 1.94
CA LEU A 72 4.07 -2.89 2.98
C LEU A 72 4.48 -1.61 3.72
N TYR A 73 5.17 -1.82 4.83
CA TYR A 73 5.68 -0.73 5.68
C TYR A 73 6.67 0.16 4.93
N ASP A 74 6.84 1.37 5.42
CA ASP A 74 7.72 2.40 4.84
C ASP A 74 7.36 2.76 3.40
N VAL A 75 6.08 2.67 3.05
CA VAL A 75 5.59 3.02 1.73
C VAL A 75 4.75 4.28 1.81
N THR A 76 5.01 5.22 0.92
CA THR A 76 4.17 6.38 0.69
C THR A 76 3.59 6.26 -0.72
N ILE A 77 2.26 6.26 -0.81
CA ILE A 77 1.57 6.34 -2.09
C ILE A 77 1.17 7.79 -2.28
N GLY A 78 1.64 8.40 -3.35
CA GLY A 78 1.41 9.81 -3.62
C GLY A 78 -0.02 10.11 -4.01
N ASP A 79 -0.27 11.36 -4.38
CA ASP A 79 -1.58 11.79 -4.82
C ASP A 79 -1.86 11.34 -6.26
N ASN A 80 -3.12 11.13 -6.59
CA ASN A 80 -3.54 10.76 -7.93
C ASN A 80 -2.82 9.49 -8.39
N VAL A 81 -3.09 8.39 -7.67
CA VAL A 81 -2.45 7.10 -7.93
C VAL A 81 -3.50 6.01 -8.02
N ILE A 82 -3.32 5.11 -8.96
CA ILE A 82 -4.12 3.90 -9.06
C ILE A 82 -3.19 2.71 -8.91
N ILE A 83 -3.53 1.83 -7.98
CA ILE A 83 -2.82 0.56 -7.79
C ILE A 83 -3.69 -0.55 -8.36
N GLY A 84 -3.17 -1.28 -9.32
CA GLY A 84 -3.88 -2.40 -9.92
C GLY A 84 -4.09 -3.56 -8.94
N ALA A 85 -5.15 -4.35 -9.18
CA ALA A 85 -5.50 -5.47 -8.32
C ALA A 85 -4.36 -6.47 -8.17
N GLY A 86 -4.23 -7.06 -6.98
CA GLY A 86 -3.25 -8.11 -6.72
C GLY A 86 -1.81 -7.64 -6.68
N SER A 87 -1.58 -6.35 -6.51
CA SER A 87 -0.22 -5.79 -6.49
C SER A 87 0.45 -5.96 -5.13
N LEU A 88 1.78 -6.06 -5.16
CA LEU A 88 2.60 -6.01 -3.95
C LEU A 88 3.36 -4.69 -3.96
N VAL A 89 2.91 -3.75 -3.15
CA VAL A 89 3.51 -2.41 -3.07
C VAL A 89 4.57 -2.42 -1.98
N ASN A 90 5.80 -2.59 -2.38
CA ASN A 90 6.94 -2.66 -1.47
C ASN A 90 7.88 -1.46 -1.58
N LYS A 91 7.54 -0.49 -2.42
CA LYS A 91 8.27 0.77 -2.56
C LYS A 91 7.25 1.88 -2.76
N SER A 92 7.64 3.10 -2.40
CA SER A 92 6.78 4.26 -2.56
C SER A 92 6.41 4.49 -4.02
N ILE A 93 5.19 4.97 -4.25
CA ILE A 93 4.64 5.20 -5.58
C ILE A 93 4.51 6.70 -5.80
N PRO A 94 5.07 7.24 -6.88
CA PRO A 94 5.01 8.69 -7.12
C PRO A 94 3.62 9.16 -7.52
N CYS A 95 3.38 10.44 -7.29
CA CYS A 95 2.11 11.08 -7.67
C CYS A 95 1.84 10.96 -9.17
N GLY A 96 0.57 10.89 -9.53
CA GLY A 96 0.14 10.96 -10.92
C GLY A 96 0.37 9.70 -11.73
N THR A 97 0.46 8.53 -11.09
CA THR A 97 0.81 7.29 -11.78
C THR A 97 -0.21 6.19 -11.60
N VAL A 98 -0.17 5.24 -12.53
CA VAL A 98 -0.81 3.94 -12.40
C VAL A 98 0.31 2.93 -12.20
N ALA A 99 0.19 2.12 -11.15
CA ALA A 99 1.21 1.12 -10.82
C ALA A 99 0.55 -0.23 -10.56
N ALA A 100 1.23 -1.30 -10.90
CA ALA A 100 0.69 -2.65 -10.72
C ALA A 100 1.80 -3.69 -10.72
N GLY A 101 1.46 -4.87 -10.25
CA GLY A 101 2.32 -6.05 -10.36
C GLY A 101 2.95 -6.48 -9.03
N VAL A 102 3.73 -7.57 -9.11
CA VAL A 102 4.44 -8.15 -7.99
C VAL A 102 5.89 -8.34 -8.43
N PRO A 103 6.80 -7.48 -7.99
CA PRO A 103 6.60 -6.27 -7.23
C PRO A 103 5.93 -5.16 -8.06
N CYS A 104 5.25 -4.27 -7.39
CA CYS A 104 4.51 -3.18 -8.05
C CYS A 104 5.45 -2.23 -8.77
N ARG A 105 5.10 -1.85 -9.99
CA ARG A 105 5.87 -0.94 -10.83
C ARG A 105 4.94 0.05 -11.49
N VAL A 106 5.45 1.25 -11.75
CA VAL A 106 4.71 2.25 -12.52
C VAL A 106 4.54 1.74 -13.95
N ILE A 107 3.29 1.72 -14.42
CA ILE A 107 2.96 1.22 -15.77
C ILE A 107 2.26 2.27 -16.63
N GLY A 108 1.93 3.42 -16.08
CA GLY A 108 1.26 4.45 -16.85
C GLY A 108 1.02 5.71 -16.06
N LYS A 109 0.28 6.62 -16.68
CA LYS A 109 -0.07 7.90 -16.07
C LYS A 109 -1.52 7.90 -15.61
N PHE A 110 -1.75 8.44 -14.43
CA PHE A 110 -3.08 8.57 -13.86
C PHE A 110 -4.03 9.30 -14.81
N GLU A 111 -3.59 10.44 -15.35
CA GLU A 111 -4.44 11.25 -16.22
C GLU A 111 -4.84 10.53 -17.51
N ASP A 112 -3.97 9.68 -18.05
CA ASP A 112 -4.30 8.91 -19.25
C ASP A 112 -5.41 7.91 -18.98
N TYR A 113 -5.33 7.23 -17.85
CA TYR A 113 -6.36 6.28 -17.45
C TYR A 113 -7.68 6.99 -17.17
N GLN A 114 -7.60 8.13 -16.49
CA GLN A 114 -8.79 8.94 -16.21
C GLN A 114 -9.51 9.33 -17.49
N LYS A 115 -8.77 9.77 -18.50
CA LYS A 115 -9.35 10.15 -19.79
C LYS A 115 -10.03 8.99 -20.50
N LYS A 116 -9.47 7.79 -20.37
CA LYS A 116 -10.08 6.58 -20.98
C LYS A 116 -11.47 6.30 -20.46
N LEU A 117 -11.73 6.61 -19.20
CA LEU A 117 -13.02 6.31 -18.56
C LEU A 117 -14.00 7.48 -18.64
N GLN A 118 -13.57 8.60 -19.16
CA GLN A 118 -14.41 9.78 -19.27
C GLN A 118 -15.51 9.57 -20.31
N ILE A 119 -16.74 9.88 -19.92
CA ILE A 119 -17.91 9.77 -20.80
C ILE A 119 -18.34 11.19 -21.17
N GLU A 120 -18.56 11.41 -22.47
CA GLU A 120 -19.02 12.71 -22.95
C GLU A 120 -20.52 12.86 -22.83
#